data_a80cdccff960897b8a2c9306b6581a3f
#
_entry.id   a80cdccff960897b8a2c9306b6581a3f
#
_cell.length_a   1.000
_cell.length_b   1.000
_cell.length_c   1.000
_cell.angle_alpha   90.00
_cell.angle_beta   90.00
_cell.angle_gamma   90.00
#
_symmetry.space_group_name_H-M   'P 1'
#
loop_
_entity.id
_entity.type
_entity.pdbx_description
1 polymer ?
#
loop_
_entity_poly.entity_id
_entity_poly.type
_entity_poly.pdbx_seq_one_letter_code
_entity_poly.pdbx_strand_id
1 'polypeptide(L)'
;MGASGILKDKKATTYWNQLEKLKNYGAESIKSRYVVDGKVITSAGVSAGIDMSIKLVALIRNESLAQIIQLAIEYDPSPPFNAGSPDKVSKDLLEIFQKAIDKKSSLKDK
;
A
#
# COMPACT_ATOMS: atom_id res chain seq x y z
N MET A 1 -10.55 7.06 -3.86
CA MET A 1 -11.24 5.90 -4.43
C MET A 1 -12.42 5.44 -3.59
N GLY A 2 -12.26 5.29 -2.28
CA GLY A 2 -13.33 4.81 -1.40
C GLY A 2 -14.60 5.65 -1.44
N ALA A 3 -14.47 6.98 -1.52
CA ALA A 3 -15.60 7.90 -1.55
C ALA A 3 -16.52 7.72 -2.76
N SER A 4 -16.04 7.09 -3.85
CA SER A 4 -16.85 6.82 -5.05
C SER A 4 -17.76 5.60 -4.91
N GLY A 5 -17.63 4.82 -3.84
CA GLY A 5 -18.37 3.59 -3.63
C GLY A 5 -17.80 2.35 -4.31
N ILE A 6 -16.71 2.50 -5.04
CA ILE A 6 -16.06 1.37 -5.76
C ILE A 6 -15.61 0.27 -4.79
N LEU A 7 -15.21 0.64 -3.57
CA LEU A 7 -14.68 -0.30 -2.58
C LEU A 7 -15.74 -0.99 -1.73
N LYS A 8 -17.01 -0.62 -1.87
CA LYS A 8 -18.09 -1.22 -1.08
C LYS A 8 -18.13 -2.72 -1.30
N ASP A 9 -18.15 -3.48 -0.20
CA ASP A 9 -18.15 -4.95 -0.19
C ASP A 9 -16.92 -5.59 -0.84
N LYS A 10 -15.83 -4.82 -1.02
CA LYS A 10 -14.57 -5.31 -1.58
C LYS A 10 -13.52 -5.50 -0.50
N LYS A 11 -12.64 -6.49 -0.70
CA LYS A 11 -11.40 -6.59 0.06
C LYS A 11 -10.42 -5.58 -0.53
N ALA A 12 -9.78 -4.79 0.35
CA ALA A 12 -8.89 -3.73 -0.09
C ALA A 12 -7.78 -3.49 0.93
N THR A 13 -6.72 -2.85 0.48
CA THR A 13 -5.65 -2.38 1.33
C THR A 13 -5.29 -0.94 0.98
N THR A 14 -4.56 -0.30 1.86
CA THR A 14 -4.03 1.04 1.67
C THR A 14 -2.81 1.21 2.58
N TYR A 15 -2.22 2.41 2.56
CA TYR A 15 -1.14 2.77 3.47
C TYR A 15 -1.54 2.45 4.92
N TRP A 16 -0.62 1.86 5.69
CA TRP A 16 -0.94 1.31 7.01
C TRP A 16 -1.65 2.28 7.95
N ASN A 17 -1.33 3.58 7.84
CA ASN A 17 -1.93 4.62 8.68
C ASN A 17 -3.38 4.93 8.32
N GLN A 18 -3.88 4.40 7.21
CA GLN A 18 -5.21 4.65 6.68
C GLN A 18 -6.10 3.40 6.62
N LEU A 19 -5.59 2.25 7.09
CA LEU A 19 -6.34 0.98 7.01
C LEU A 19 -7.72 1.05 7.67
N GLU A 20 -7.81 1.69 8.84
CA GLU A 20 -9.08 1.83 9.55
C GLU A 20 -10.12 2.63 8.76
N LYS A 21 -9.69 3.60 7.96
CA LYS A 21 -10.58 4.44 7.16
C LYS A 21 -11.28 3.67 6.04
N LEU A 22 -10.72 2.54 5.59
CA LEU A 22 -11.35 1.73 4.55
C LEU A 22 -12.70 1.17 5.00
N LYS A 23 -12.85 0.88 6.28
CA LYS A 23 -14.11 0.37 6.84
C LYS A 23 -15.24 1.38 6.66
N ASN A 24 -14.94 2.68 6.69
CA ASN A 24 -15.92 3.76 6.51
C ASN A 24 -16.50 3.79 5.10
N TYR A 25 -15.84 3.15 4.13
CA TYR A 25 -16.28 3.05 2.75
C TYR A 25 -16.89 1.69 2.41
N GLY A 26 -17.14 0.86 3.44
CA GLY A 26 -17.75 -0.46 3.25
C GLY A 26 -16.78 -1.54 2.77
N ALA A 27 -15.48 -1.30 2.79
CA ALA A 27 -14.47 -2.25 2.38
C ALA A 27 -14.02 -3.12 3.55
N GLU A 28 -13.64 -4.37 3.25
CA GLU A 28 -12.93 -5.22 4.19
C GLU A 28 -11.45 -4.87 4.14
N SER A 29 -10.91 -4.36 5.23
CA SER A 29 -9.53 -3.89 5.34
C SER A 29 -8.58 -5.08 5.51
N ILE A 30 -7.67 -5.26 4.55
CA ILE A 30 -6.70 -6.36 4.56
C ILE A 30 -5.28 -5.82 4.73
N LYS A 31 -4.56 -6.34 5.71
CA LYS A 31 -3.16 -5.99 5.92
C LYS A 31 -2.28 -6.79 4.97
N SER A 32 -2.06 -6.25 3.79
CA SER A 32 -1.23 -6.87 2.74
C SER A 32 -0.57 -5.79 1.90
N ARG A 33 0.47 -6.16 1.16
CA ARG A 33 1.15 -5.20 0.27
C ARG A 33 0.23 -4.77 -0.86
N TYR A 34 -0.53 -5.68 -1.44
CA TYR A 34 -1.59 -5.37 -2.39
C TYR A 34 -2.71 -6.40 -2.27
N VAL A 35 -3.90 -6.03 -2.74
CA VAL A 35 -5.09 -6.89 -2.73
C VAL A 35 -5.76 -6.83 -4.09
N VAL A 36 -6.05 -8.00 -4.64
CA VAL A 36 -6.83 -8.16 -5.87
C VAL A 36 -8.20 -8.70 -5.50
N ASP A 37 -9.24 -7.94 -5.78
CA ASP A 37 -10.63 -8.37 -5.56
C ASP A 37 -11.43 -8.07 -6.82
N GLY A 38 -11.64 -9.10 -7.64
CA GLY A 38 -12.31 -8.96 -8.94
C GLY A 38 -11.53 -8.00 -9.84
N LYS A 39 -12.17 -6.92 -10.25
CA LYS A 39 -11.57 -5.90 -11.11
C LYS A 39 -10.90 -4.77 -10.33
N VAL A 40 -10.90 -4.84 -9.00
CA VAL A 40 -10.33 -3.80 -8.15
C VAL A 40 -9.02 -4.30 -7.56
N ILE A 41 -7.96 -3.52 -7.75
CA ILE A 41 -6.64 -3.78 -7.16
C ILE A 41 -6.27 -2.56 -6.32
N THR A 42 -5.86 -2.83 -5.09
CA THR A 42 -5.40 -1.78 -4.17
C THR A 42 -4.03 -2.14 -3.65
N SER A 43 -3.22 -1.14 -3.32
CA SER A 43 -1.88 -1.34 -2.78
C SER A 43 -1.67 -0.53 -1.50
N ALA A 44 -0.73 -0.97 -0.69
CA ALA A 44 -0.41 -0.32 0.57
C ALA A 44 0.41 0.96 0.36
N GLY A 45 1.73 0.88 0.44
CA GLY A 45 2.60 2.04 0.29
C GLY A 45 3.19 2.18 -1.11
N VAL A 46 4.14 3.09 -1.23
CA VAL A 46 4.78 3.39 -2.53
C VAL A 46 5.46 2.16 -3.13
N SER A 47 6.28 1.45 -2.36
CA SER A 47 6.98 0.27 -2.88
C SER A 47 6.02 -0.89 -3.19
N ALA A 48 4.94 -1.02 -2.42
CA ALA A 48 3.90 -2.01 -2.69
C ALA A 48 3.15 -1.68 -3.99
N GLY A 49 3.07 -0.41 -4.38
CA GLY A 49 2.53 0.02 -5.66
C GLY A 49 3.33 -0.51 -6.84
N ILE A 50 4.66 -0.61 -6.70
CA ILE A 50 5.51 -1.23 -7.71
C ILE A 50 5.20 -2.71 -7.84
N ASP A 51 5.10 -3.43 -6.72
CA ASP A 51 4.72 -4.85 -6.70
C ASP A 51 3.36 -5.07 -7.36
N MET A 52 2.38 -4.23 -7.01
CA MET A 52 1.04 -4.27 -7.58
C MET A 52 1.07 -4.06 -9.10
N SER A 53 1.86 -3.10 -9.58
CA SER A 53 1.95 -2.79 -11.01
C SER A 53 2.51 -3.97 -11.81
N ILE A 54 3.53 -4.65 -11.27
CA ILE A 54 4.10 -5.85 -11.90
C ILE A 54 3.05 -6.98 -11.93
N LYS A 55 2.32 -7.17 -10.83
CA LYS A 55 1.23 -8.14 -10.75
C LYS A 55 0.14 -7.83 -11.78
N LEU A 56 -0.19 -6.56 -11.95
CA LEU A 56 -1.18 -6.11 -12.92
C LEU A 56 -0.77 -6.47 -14.35
N VAL A 57 0.49 -6.26 -14.71
CA VAL A 57 1.01 -6.66 -16.03
C VAL A 57 0.87 -8.18 -16.22
N ALA A 58 1.19 -8.97 -15.19
CA ALA A 58 1.06 -10.42 -15.27
C ALA A 58 -0.38 -10.85 -15.49
N LEU A 59 -1.35 -10.17 -14.86
CA LEU A 59 -2.77 -10.47 -14.99
C LEU A 59 -3.34 -10.06 -16.36
N ILE A 60 -2.92 -8.91 -16.88
CA ILE A 60 -3.45 -8.36 -18.13
C ILE A 60 -2.79 -9.02 -19.36
N ARG A 61 -1.50 -9.31 -19.27
CA ARG A 61 -0.72 -9.87 -20.39
C ARG A 61 -0.23 -11.27 -20.08
N ASN A 62 0.91 -11.39 -19.42
CA ASN A 62 1.46 -12.67 -19.00
C ASN A 62 2.63 -12.45 -18.01
N GLU A 63 3.02 -13.54 -17.34
CA GLU A 63 4.09 -13.50 -16.35
C GLU A 63 5.46 -13.21 -16.98
N SER A 64 5.72 -13.73 -18.17
CA SER A 64 7.00 -13.50 -18.84
C SER A 64 7.25 -12.02 -19.10
N LEU A 65 6.24 -11.30 -19.58
CA LEU A 65 6.35 -9.86 -19.81
C LEU A 65 6.53 -9.12 -18.49
N ALA A 66 5.81 -9.51 -17.45
CA ALA A 66 5.97 -8.90 -16.13
C ALA A 66 7.39 -9.05 -15.59
N GLN A 67 7.99 -10.23 -15.76
CA GLN A 67 9.37 -10.48 -15.34
C GLN A 67 10.38 -9.69 -16.17
N ILE A 68 10.14 -9.55 -17.48
CA ILE A 68 10.99 -8.72 -18.35
C ILE A 68 10.95 -7.26 -17.89
N ILE A 69 9.78 -6.75 -17.55
CA ILE A 69 9.64 -5.37 -17.06
C ILE A 69 10.35 -5.22 -15.71
N GLN A 70 10.20 -6.17 -14.82
CA GLN A 70 10.90 -6.15 -13.53
C GLN A 70 12.41 -6.09 -13.73
N LEU A 71 12.94 -6.88 -14.66
CA LEU A 71 14.35 -6.87 -15.02
C LEU A 71 14.76 -5.53 -15.64
N ALA A 72 13.93 -4.98 -16.54
CA ALA A 72 14.21 -3.73 -17.24
C ALA A 72 14.35 -2.55 -16.29
N ILE A 73 13.52 -2.49 -15.24
CA ILE A 73 13.59 -1.44 -14.21
C ILE A 73 14.54 -1.79 -13.07
N GLU A 74 15.16 -2.97 -13.13
CA GLU A 74 16.05 -3.50 -12.09
C GLU A 74 15.39 -3.46 -10.69
N TYR A 75 14.12 -3.85 -10.63
CA TYR A 75 13.42 -3.93 -9.34
C TYR A 75 13.82 -5.19 -8.60
N ASP A 76 14.87 -5.06 -7.81
CA ASP A 76 15.45 -6.14 -6.99
C ASP A 76 15.72 -5.61 -5.58
N PRO A 77 14.65 -5.36 -4.79
CA PRO A 77 14.77 -4.62 -3.54
C PRO A 77 15.58 -5.36 -2.47
N SER A 78 16.48 -4.61 -1.85
CA SER A 78 17.31 -5.08 -0.74
C SER A 78 17.48 -3.91 0.25
N PRO A 79 16.45 -3.55 0.99
CA PRO A 79 16.51 -2.39 1.87
C PRO A 79 17.52 -2.62 3.00
N PRO A 80 18.23 -1.56 3.44
CA PRO A 80 19.26 -1.69 4.47
C PRO A 80 18.69 -1.99 5.86
N PHE A 81 17.42 -1.74 6.09
CA PHE A 81 16.76 -1.95 7.37
C PHE A 81 15.47 -2.73 7.19
N ASN A 82 15.10 -3.49 8.22
CA ASN A 82 13.82 -4.21 8.23
C ASN A 82 12.79 -3.39 9.01
N ALA A 83 12.45 -2.22 8.49
CA ALA A 83 11.61 -1.23 9.16
C ALA A 83 10.47 -0.73 8.26
N GLY A 84 10.01 -1.57 7.33
CA GLY A 84 9.03 -1.17 6.32
C GLY A 84 7.58 -1.26 6.74
N SER A 85 7.28 -1.65 7.97
CA SER A 85 5.91 -1.68 8.49
C SER A 85 5.90 -1.43 9.99
N PRO A 86 4.75 -1.00 10.56
CA PRO A 86 4.67 -0.62 11.98
C PRO A 86 5.04 -1.74 12.95
N ASP A 87 4.77 -2.99 12.60
CA ASP A 87 5.07 -4.15 13.44
C ASP A 87 6.55 -4.53 13.44
N LYS A 88 7.35 -3.91 12.58
CA LYS A 88 8.79 -4.18 12.45
C LYS A 88 9.68 -3.14 13.12
N VAL A 89 9.09 -2.05 13.59
CA VAL A 89 9.83 -0.95 14.25
C VAL A 89 9.53 -0.92 15.74
N SER A 90 10.43 -0.28 16.52
CA SER A 90 10.21 -0.07 17.94
C SER A 90 9.07 0.92 18.18
N LYS A 91 8.49 0.87 19.39
CA LYS A 91 7.47 1.85 19.79
C LYS A 91 8.01 3.28 19.74
N ASP A 92 9.26 3.48 20.10
CA ASP A 92 9.88 4.80 20.10
C ASP A 92 9.94 5.39 18.68
N LEU A 93 10.38 4.60 17.71
CA LEU A 93 10.42 5.05 16.31
C LEU A 93 9.03 5.33 15.78
N LEU A 94 8.06 4.49 16.12
CA LEU A 94 6.68 4.67 15.70
C LEU A 94 6.09 5.96 16.28
N GLU A 95 6.36 6.25 17.55
CA GLU A 95 5.92 7.50 18.20
C GLU A 95 6.54 8.72 17.54
N ILE A 96 7.83 8.68 17.24
CA ILE A 96 8.53 9.79 16.56
C ILE A 96 7.87 10.04 15.20
N PHE A 97 7.58 8.99 14.45
CA PHE A 97 6.92 9.10 13.16
C PHE A 97 5.52 9.70 13.27
N GLN A 98 4.71 9.21 14.22
CA GLN A 98 3.36 9.71 14.43
C GLN A 98 3.36 11.19 14.83
N LYS A 99 4.26 11.60 15.70
CA LYS A 99 4.40 13.01 16.09
C LYS A 99 4.78 13.88 14.91
N ALA A 100 5.66 13.40 14.04
CA ALA A 100 6.07 14.14 12.84
C ALA A 100 4.90 14.34 11.88
N ILE A 101 4.07 13.32 11.70
CA ILE A 101 2.87 13.40 10.85
C ILE A 101 1.84 14.33 11.46
N ASP A 102 1.56 14.21 12.75
CA ASP A 102 0.58 15.05 13.44
C ASP A 102 1.00 16.52 13.38
N LYS A 103 2.27 16.82 13.59
CA LYS A 103 2.82 18.18 13.47
C LYS A 103 2.64 18.73 12.06
N LYS A 104 2.92 17.92 11.04
CA LYS A 104 2.75 18.31 9.64
C LYS A 104 1.30 18.57 9.30
N SER A 105 0.39 17.72 9.77
CA SER A 105 -1.04 17.88 9.59
C SER A 105 -1.56 19.16 10.25
N SER A 106 -1.13 19.42 11.49
CA SER A 106 -1.47 20.64 12.24
C SER A 106 -1.00 21.90 11.51
N LEU A 107 0.17 21.88 10.89
CA LEU A 107 0.68 23.02 10.11
C LEU A 107 -0.12 23.27 8.85
N LYS A 108 -0.67 22.23 8.22
CA LYS A 108 -1.50 22.36 7.03
C LYS A 108 -2.86 22.97 7.33
N ASP A 109 -3.37 22.78 8.54
CA ASP A 109 -4.69 23.29 8.96
C ASP A 109 -4.63 24.77 9.37
N LYS A 110 -3.46 25.37 9.36
CA LYS A 110 -3.26 26.81 9.61
C LYS A 110 -3.07 27.58 8.33
#